data_e0e66381c7556fec8a391e1db188b8de
#
_entry.id   e0e66381c7556fec8a391e1db188b8de
#
_cell.length_a   1.000
_cell.length_b   1.000
_cell.length_c   1.000
_cell.angle_alpha   90.00
_cell.angle_beta   90.00
_cell.angle_gamma   90.00
#
_symmetry.space_group_name_H-M   'P 1'
#
loop_
_entity.id
_entity.type
_entity.pdbx_description
1 polymer ?
#
loop_
_entity_poly.entity_id
_entity_poly.type
_entity_poly.pdbx_seq_one_letter_code
_entity_poly.pdbx_strand_id
1 'polypeptide(L)'
;MSKFKLIHGDCLEKTNTLISANMWVDSVVTDPPYGLKFMGKDWDHGIPGKHFWEVIMQACKPGAHLLAFGGTRTFHRLTCAIEDAGWEIRDCIMWVRARVSKIA
;
A
#
# COMPACT_ATOMS: atom_id res chain seq x y z
N MET A 1 -9.90 -16.69 21.17
CA MET A 1 -10.20 -15.70 20.14
C MET A 1 -8.92 -15.21 19.48
N SER A 2 -8.87 -15.27 18.19
CA SER A 2 -7.72 -14.85 17.42
C SER A 2 -7.66 -13.32 17.36
N LYS A 3 -6.49 -12.74 17.68
CA LYS A 3 -6.28 -11.28 17.63
C LYS A 3 -5.88 -10.80 16.24
N PHE A 4 -5.60 -11.70 15.33
CA PHE A 4 -5.24 -11.37 13.96
C PHE A 4 -5.71 -12.48 13.03
N LYS A 5 -5.76 -12.16 11.74
CA LYS A 5 -6.08 -13.12 10.69
C LYS A 5 -5.07 -12.95 9.55
N LEU A 6 -4.43 -14.04 9.18
CA LEU A 6 -3.49 -14.07 8.06
C LEU A 6 -4.22 -14.58 6.82
N ILE A 7 -4.19 -13.78 5.75
CA ILE A 7 -4.85 -14.13 4.49
C ILE A 7 -3.77 -14.21 3.40
N HIS A 8 -3.63 -15.38 2.79
CA HIS A 8 -2.68 -15.59 1.71
C HIS A 8 -3.39 -15.53 0.36
N GLY A 9 -2.84 -14.73 -0.55
CA GLY A 9 -3.37 -14.63 -1.90
C GLY A 9 -3.08 -13.28 -2.52
N ASP A 10 -3.63 -13.04 -3.71
CA ASP A 10 -3.54 -11.76 -4.37
C ASP A 10 -4.28 -10.69 -3.56
N CYS A 11 -3.60 -9.58 -3.32
CA CYS A 11 -4.14 -8.52 -2.47
C CYS A 11 -5.48 -7.99 -2.97
N LEU A 12 -5.59 -7.71 -4.26
CA LEU A 12 -6.81 -7.16 -4.85
C LEU A 12 -7.98 -8.15 -4.74
N GLU A 13 -7.72 -9.41 -5.05
CA GLU A 13 -8.71 -10.48 -4.97
C GLU A 13 -9.20 -10.67 -3.54
N LYS A 14 -8.27 -10.71 -2.58
CA LYS A 14 -8.63 -10.91 -1.17
C LYS A 14 -9.35 -9.70 -0.60
N THR A 15 -8.98 -8.50 -1.04
CA THR A 15 -9.70 -7.28 -0.64
C THR A 15 -11.14 -7.31 -1.15
N ASN A 16 -11.37 -7.73 -2.39
CA ASN A 16 -12.73 -7.88 -2.92
C ASN A 16 -13.54 -8.89 -2.11
N THR A 17 -12.90 -9.96 -1.65
CA THR A 17 -13.55 -10.94 -0.78
C THR A 17 -14.01 -10.31 0.54
N LEU A 18 -13.16 -9.47 1.15
CA LEU A 18 -13.53 -8.75 2.37
C LEU A 18 -14.71 -7.82 2.14
N ILE A 19 -14.71 -7.09 1.03
CA ILE A 19 -15.80 -6.18 0.66
C ILE A 19 -17.10 -6.96 0.54
N SER A 20 -17.08 -8.10 -0.16
CA SER A 20 -18.25 -8.94 -0.35
C SER A 20 -18.78 -9.51 0.97
N ALA A 21 -17.90 -9.72 1.95
CA ALA A 21 -18.28 -10.22 3.26
C ALA A 21 -18.71 -9.10 4.23
N ASN A 22 -18.78 -7.85 3.76
CA ASN A 22 -19.07 -6.67 4.57
C ASN A 22 -18.10 -6.50 5.74
N MET A 23 -16.85 -6.85 5.53
CA MET A 23 -15.80 -6.67 6.53
C MET A 23 -15.05 -5.38 6.22
N TRP A 24 -15.22 -4.40 7.10
CA TRP A 24 -14.65 -3.07 6.92
C TRP A 24 -13.41 -2.92 7.80
N VAL A 25 -12.41 -2.20 7.27
CA VAL A 25 -11.17 -1.96 8.01
C VAL A 25 -11.10 -0.51 8.50
N ASP A 26 -10.41 -0.32 9.62
CA ASP A 26 -10.26 1.00 10.25
C ASP A 26 -9.09 1.78 9.68
N SER A 27 -8.07 1.09 9.20
CA SER A 27 -6.89 1.70 8.60
C SER A 27 -6.16 0.69 7.73
N VAL A 28 -5.30 1.18 6.86
CA VAL A 28 -4.49 0.35 5.97
C VAL A 28 -3.04 0.78 6.10
N VAL A 29 -2.15 -0.20 6.28
CA VAL A 29 -0.70 0.01 6.20
C VAL A 29 -0.19 -0.98 5.16
N THR A 30 0.47 -0.47 4.14
CA THR A 30 0.88 -1.32 3.01
C THR A 30 2.27 -0.96 2.50
N ASP A 31 2.95 -1.98 2.01
CA ASP A 31 4.26 -1.83 1.38
C ASP A 31 4.15 -2.36 -0.06
N PRO A 32 3.60 -1.55 -0.97
CA PRO A 32 3.37 -2.00 -2.35
C PRO A 32 4.68 -2.04 -3.15
N PRO A 33 4.67 -2.68 -4.34
CA PRO A 33 5.81 -2.63 -5.23
C PRO A 33 6.18 -1.19 -5.58
N TYR A 34 7.49 -0.90 -5.64
CA TYR A 34 7.99 0.46 -5.89
C TYR A 34 8.21 0.76 -7.37
N GLY A 35 8.08 -0.24 -8.23
CA GLY A 35 8.30 -0.06 -9.66
C GLY A 35 9.76 0.07 -10.05
N LEU A 36 10.67 -0.45 -9.23
CA LEU A 36 12.12 -0.37 -9.45
C LEU A 36 12.70 -1.62 -10.14
N LYS A 37 11.87 -2.60 -10.43
CA LYS A 37 12.28 -3.90 -10.99
C LYS A 37 13.35 -4.57 -10.13
N PHE A 38 13.11 -4.59 -8.82
CA PHE A 38 14.06 -5.11 -7.84
C PHE A 38 14.52 -6.52 -8.22
N MET A 39 15.81 -6.70 -8.46
CA MET A 39 16.45 -7.95 -8.86
C MET A 39 15.76 -8.61 -10.07
N GLY A 40 15.16 -7.84 -10.97
CA GLY A 40 14.45 -8.36 -12.12
C GLY A 40 13.17 -9.12 -11.82
N LYS A 41 12.64 -8.97 -10.62
CA LYS A 41 11.41 -9.65 -10.22
C LYS A 41 10.20 -9.04 -10.90
N ASP A 42 9.33 -9.89 -11.43
CA ASP A 42 8.13 -9.45 -12.15
C ASP A 42 7.16 -8.68 -11.25
N TRP A 43 7.10 -9.02 -9.96
CA TRP A 43 6.18 -8.36 -9.04
C TRP A 43 6.51 -6.89 -8.79
N ASP A 44 7.72 -6.43 -9.13
CA ASP A 44 8.17 -5.05 -8.90
C ASP A 44 8.30 -4.27 -10.22
N HIS A 45 7.50 -4.60 -11.22
CA HIS A 45 7.52 -3.90 -12.51
C HIS A 45 6.81 -2.55 -12.48
N GLY A 46 5.81 -2.40 -11.64
CA GLY A 46 5.02 -1.19 -11.65
C GLY A 46 4.42 -0.87 -10.30
N ILE A 47 4.09 0.40 -10.14
CA ILE A 47 3.36 0.89 -8.97
C ILE A 47 1.90 0.54 -9.18
N PRO A 48 1.18 0.11 -8.13
CA PRO A 48 -0.25 -0.11 -8.26
C PRO A 48 -0.96 1.15 -8.75
N GLY A 49 -1.79 0.99 -9.77
CA GLY A 49 -2.50 2.10 -10.39
C GLY A 49 -3.73 2.52 -9.60
N LYS A 50 -4.42 3.53 -10.14
CA LYS A 50 -5.61 4.13 -9.53
C LYS A 50 -6.64 3.09 -9.09
N HIS A 51 -6.93 2.11 -9.95
CA HIS A 51 -7.97 1.10 -9.67
C HIS A 51 -7.67 0.32 -8.39
N PHE A 52 -6.42 -0.05 -8.15
CA PHE A 52 -6.02 -0.75 -6.94
C PHE A 52 -6.43 0.04 -5.68
N TRP A 53 -6.13 1.33 -5.68
CA TRP A 53 -6.40 2.19 -4.53
C TRP A 53 -7.88 2.49 -4.36
N GLU A 54 -8.64 2.49 -5.46
CA GLU A 54 -10.10 2.58 -5.40
C GLU A 54 -10.70 1.37 -4.68
N VAL A 55 -10.21 0.17 -4.99
CA VAL A 55 -10.68 -1.06 -4.33
C VAL A 55 -10.31 -1.06 -2.84
N ILE A 56 -9.08 -0.65 -2.51
CA ILE A 56 -8.67 -0.55 -1.11
C ILE A 56 -9.58 0.41 -0.34
N MET A 57 -9.94 1.54 -0.93
CA MET A 57 -10.84 2.50 -0.31
C MET A 57 -12.21 1.88 0.00
N GLN A 58 -12.73 1.06 -0.91
CA GLN A 58 -14.03 0.41 -0.72
C GLN A 58 -14.05 -0.54 0.48
N ALA A 59 -12.90 -1.05 0.90
CA ALA A 59 -12.81 -1.92 2.07
C ALA A 59 -12.67 -1.12 3.38
N CYS A 60 -12.57 0.20 3.30
CA CYS A 60 -12.31 1.04 4.45
C CYS A 60 -13.56 1.71 4.97
N LYS A 61 -13.62 1.88 6.29
CA LYS A 61 -14.63 2.73 6.91
C LYS A 61 -14.39 4.18 6.57
N PRO A 62 -15.44 5.03 6.57
CA PRO A 62 -15.26 6.47 6.43
C PRO A 62 -14.29 7.00 7.49
N GLY A 63 -13.34 7.84 7.08
CA GLY A 63 -12.34 8.39 7.98
C GLY A 63 -11.12 7.50 8.19
N ALA A 64 -11.04 6.36 7.55
CA ALA A 64 -9.88 5.47 7.64
C ALA A 64 -8.63 6.13 7.07
N HIS A 65 -7.48 5.85 7.68
CA HIS A 65 -6.19 6.35 7.21
C HIS A 65 -5.44 5.28 6.43
N LEU A 66 -4.70 5.72 5.43
CA LEU A 66 -3.83 4.86 4.62
C LEU A 66 -2.39 5.32 4.78
N LEU A 67 -1.51 4.39 5.14
CA LEU A 67 -0.07 4.59 5.12
C LEU A 67 0.52 3.65 4.07
N ALA A 68 1.12 4.22 3.04
CA ALA A 68 1.71 3.44 1.96
C ALA A 68 3.19 3.79 1.83
N PHE A 69 4.05 2.78 1.92
CA PHE A 69 5.48 2.97 1.69
C PHE A 69 5.75 3.19 0.20
N GLY A 70 6.74 4.01 -0.10
CA GLY A 70 7.16 4.24 -1.47
C GLY A 70 8.65 4.54 -1.55
N GLY A 71 9.22 4.38 -2.72
CA GLY A 71 10.62 4.68 -2.96
C GLY A 71 10.84 6.14 -3.36
N THR A 72 12.03 6.66 -3.11
CA THR A 72 12.36 8.06 -3.42
C THR A 72 12.28 8.39 -4.90
N ARG A 73 12.39 7.40 -5.76
CA ARG A 73 12.39 7.61 -7.21
C ARG A 73 11.00 7.57 -7.82
N THR A 74 10.04 6.94 -7.15
CA THR A 74 8.73 6.66 -7.74
C THR A 74 7.55 7.06 -6.86
N PHE A 75 7.78 7.56 -5.63
CA PHE A 75 6.69 7.87 -4.70
C PHE A 75 5.72 8.92 -5.25
N HIS A 76 6.20 9.81 -6.12
CA HIS A 76 5.31 10.82 -6.72
C HIS A 76 4.22 10.17 -7.57
N ARG A 77 4.53 9.09 -8.27
CA ARG A 77 3.52 8.36 -9.06
C ARG A 77 2.56 7.59 -8.17
N LEU A 78 3.07 7.01 -7.10
CA LEU A 78 2.24 6.35 -6.10
C LEU A 78 1.26 7.34 -5.49
N THR A 79 1.73 8.51 -5.12
CA THR A 79 0.91 9.58 -4.55
C THR A 79 -0.18 10.01 -5.51
N CYS A 80 0.15 10.21 -6.79
CA CYS A 80 -0.83 10.56 -7.81
C CYS A 80 -1.90 9.48 -7.97
N ALA A 81 -1.50 8.22 -8.00
CA ALA A 81 -2.45 7.12 -8.14
C ALA A 81 -3.42 7.06 -6.95
N ILE A 82 -2.91 7.25 -5.75
CA ILE A 82 -3.72 7.25 -4.53
C ILE A 82 -4.68 8.45 -4.54
N GLU A 83 -4.18 9.62 -4.87
CA GLU A 83 -5.02 10.83 -4.93
C GLU A 83 -6.09 10.71 -6.00
N ASP A 84 -5.74 10.23 -7.18
CA ASP A 84 -6.68 10.04 -8.29
C ASP A 84 -7.78 9.04 -7.95
N ALA A 85 -7.51 8.10 -7.05
CA ALA A 85 -8.49 7.13 -6.58
C ALA A 85 -9.51 7.74 -5.60
N GLY A 86 -9.27 8.96 -5.13
CA GLY A 86 -10.18 9.65 -4.23
C GLY A 86 -9.68 9.83 -2.81
N TRP A 87 -8.48 9.35 -2.50
CA TRP A 87 -7.87 9.57 -1.18
C TRP A 87 -7.38 11.00 -1.05
N GLU A 88 -7.49 11.55 0.15
CA GLU A 88 -6.91 12.85 0.46
C GLU A 88 -5.47 12.66 0.92
N ILE A 89 -4.53 13.26 0.20
CA ILE A 89 -3.13 13.23 0.61
C ILE A 89 -2.93 14.22 1.75
N ARG A 90 -2.50 13.72 2.89
CA ARG A 90 -2.35 14.53 4.10
C ARG A 90 -0.91 14.94 4.36
N ASP A 91 0.02 14.00 4.19
CA ASP A 91 1.41 14.26 4.54
C ASP A 91 2.33 13.23 3.91
N CYS A 92 3.61 13.53 3.94
CA CYS A 92 4.68 12.62 3.53
C CYS A 92 5.59 12.42 4.73
N ILE A 93 5.58 11.20 5.27
CA ILE A 93 6.36 10.83 6.44
C ILE A 93 7.65 10.18 5.99
N MET A 94 8.76 10.59 6.56
CA MET A 94 10.06 10.03 6.23
C MET A 94 10.36 8.83 7.11
N TRP A 95 10.64 7.70 6.46
CA TRP A 95 11.13 6.50 7.15
C TRP A 95 12.65 6.57 7.17
N VAL A 96 13.22 6.95 8.30
CA VAL A 96 14.66 7.18 8.44
C VAL A 96 15.31 5.94 9.03
N ARG A 97 16.35 5.47 8.37
CA ARG A 97 17.14 4.33 8.83
C ARG A 97 18.54 4.79 9.15
N ALA A 98 18.99 4.48 10.35
CA ALA A 98 20.38 4.66 10.72
C ALA A 98 21.17 3.44 10.24
N ARG A 99 22.17 3.67 9.40
CA ARG A 99 23.04 2.61 8.93
C ARG A 99 24.44 2.84 9.46
N VAL A 100 24.89 1.92 10.30
CA VAL A 100 26.29 1.95 10.75
C VAL A 100 27.13 1.34 9.64
N SER A 101 27.95 2.17 9.03
CA SER A 101 28.91 1.73 8.04
C SER A 101 30.09 1.10 8.75
N LYS A 102 30.36 -0.15 8.44
CA LYS A 102 31.58 -0.79 8.90
C LYS A 102 32.71 -0.34 7.98
N ILE A 103 33.54 0.51 8.50
CA ILE A 103 34.77 0.87 7.82
C ILE A 103 35.82 -0.11 8.29
N ALA A 104 36.27 -0.91 7.39
CA ALA A 104 37.34 -1.85 7.68
C ALA A 104 38.67 -1.10 7.74
#